data_225146ece2d494fe0454179c3b9eeb3f
#
_entry.id   225146ece2d494fe0454179c3b9eeb3f
#
_cell.length_a   1.000
_cell.length_b   1.000
_cell.length_c   1.000
_cell.angle_alpha   90.00
_cell.angle_beta   90.00
_cell.angle_gamma   90.00
#
_symmetry.space_group_name_H-M   'P 1'
#
loop_
_entity.id
_entity.type
_entity.pdbx_description
1 polymer ?
#
loop_
_entity_poly.entity_id
_entity_poly.type
_entity_poly.pdbx_seq_one_letter_code
_entity_poly.pdbx_strand_id
1 'polypeptide(L)'
;MIPSLRAIVALYLLLWASPALAAGLPVLFIHGFCSSAETWDDTLPQLSVRRYGYDAPRLYENANGKAAARTLVTASSRTFRIDFSDLSGGFDLLAVANVPTARKAGELKVVIDAIKQFTGAPAVILVGHSLGGLAARSYMQGTGCDRKGIPISYGRDVAALIMIDTPNQGSRLAYVSGFPKQDECILADTVNLRELEPTSGFLRALNRRAWPAMAAVHSIISSNAGTDSDDVVNTTSQDLTALERFAAIPEAQRWVQTFERSGILHLRVHNEAATVSLFTGIISDLEGQ
;
A
#
# COMPACT_ATOMS: atom_id res chain seq x y z
N MET A 1 28.31 -49.23 11.04
CA MET A 1 28.23 -48.30 9.90
C MET A 1 27.80 -46.95 10.45
N ILE A 2 28.66 -45.98 10.47
CA ILE A 2 28.39 -44.61 10.95
C ILE A 2 27.72 -43.85 9.79
N PRO A 3 26.52 -43.24 9.97
CA PRO A 3 25.90 -42.49 8.89
C PRO A 3 26.79 -41.30 8.50
N SER A 4 26.91 -41.05 7.21
CA SER A 4 27.81 -40.06 6.68
C SER A 4 27.43 -38.64 7.17
N LEU A 5 28.43 -37.82 7.47
CA LEU A 5 28.30 -36.44 7.96
C LEU A 5 27.38 -35.57 7.06
N ARG A 6 27.22 -35.93 5.78
CA ARG A 6 26.31 -35.26 4.83
C ARG A 6 24.81 -35.48 5.12
N ALA A 7 24.43 -36.62 5.69
CA ALA A 7 23.03 -36.93 6.05
C ALA A 7 22.61 -36.15 7.33
N ILE A 8 23.55 -35.89 8.23
CA ILE A 8 23.29 -35.12 9.46
C ILE A 8 23.13 -33.64 9.16
N VAL A 9 23.91 -33.05 8.22
CA VAL A 9 23.79 -31.65 7.82
C VAL A 9 22.48 -31.36 7.07
N ALA A 10 22.01 -32.32 6.22
CA ALA A 10 20.72 -32.18 5.56
C ALA A 10 19.53 -32.24 6.53
N LEU A 11 19.61 -33.04 7.60
CA LEU A 11 18.55 -33.15 8.60
C LEU A 11 18.47 -31.89 9.49
N TYR A 12 19.59 -31.22 9.78
CA TYR A 12 19.62 -29.97 10.56
C TYR A 12 19.11 -28.78 9.76
N LEU A 13 19.27 -28.75 8.43
CA LEU A 13 18.74 -27.68 7.57
C LEU A 13 17.21 -27.79 7.40
N LEU A 14 16.61 -28.98 7.52
CA LEU A 14 15.16 -29.18 7.48
C LEU A 14 14.45 -28.84 8.80
N LEU A 15 15.16 -28.75 9.91
CA LEU A 15 14.59 -28.42 11.24
C LEU A 15 14.50 -26.91 11.52
N TRP A 16 15.03 -26.07 10.60
CA TRP A 16 14.97 -24.60 10.68
C TRP A 16 14.07 -23.99 9.61
N ALA A 17 13.08 -24.74 9.13
CA ALA A 17 11.94 -24.12 8.46
C ALA A 17 11.23 -23.26 9.52
N SER A 18 11.53 -21.96 9.52
CA SER A 18 10.98 -21.01 10.48
C SER A 18 9.46 -21.13 10.49
N PRO A 19 8.81 -21.19 11.67
CA PRO A 19 7.35 -21.17 11.77
C PRO A 19 6.71 -19.94 11.10
N ALA A 20 7.49 -18.93 10.74
CA ALA A 20 7.09 -17.76 9.99
C ALA A 20 6.56 -18.06 8.56
N LEU A 21 7.08 -19.11 7.89
CA LEU A 21 6.57 -19.48 6.55
C LEU A 21 5.18 -20.15 6.60
N ALA A 22 4.82 -20.77 7.74
CA ALA A 22 3.52 -21.40 7.93
C ALA A 22 2.39 -20.39 8.23
N ALA A 23 2.72 -19.14 8.55
CA ALA A 23 1.77 -18.13 9.02
C ALA A 23 1.29 -17.15 7.93
N GLY A 24 1.73 -17.28 6.67
CA GLY A 24 1.48 -16.34 5.59
C GLY A 24 2.29 -15.03 5.70
N LEU A 25 2.35 -14.27 4.61
CA LEU A 25 3.02 -12.97 4.59
C LEU A 25 2.17 -11.92 5.32
N PRO A 26 2.77 -11.01 6.10
CA PRO A 26 2.03 -9.91 6.69
C PRO A 26 1.53 -8.93 5.62
N VAL A 27 0.34 -8.39 5.85
CA VAL A 27 -0.32 -7.43 4.96
C VAL A 27 -0.32 -6.04 5.60
N LEU A 28 0.15 -5.03 4.87
CA LEU A 28 0.14 -3.63 5.29
C LEU A 28 -0.85 -2.84 4.44
N PHE A 29 -1.87 -2.27 5.07
CA PHE A 29 -2.86 -1.40 4.46
C PHE A 29 -2.41 0.07 4.54
N ILE A 30 -2.51 0.78 3.40
CA ILE A 30 -1.97 2.13 3.21
C ILE A 30 -3.09 3.04 2.73
N HIS A 31 -3.42 4.05 3.54
CA HIS A 31 -4.50 4.99 3.24
C HIS A 31 -4.14 6.02 2.16
N GLY A 32 -5.17 6.70 1.64
CA GLY A 32 -5.07 7.69 0.57
C GLY A 32 -4.80 9.13 1.05
N PHE A 33 -5.09 10.07 0.13
CA PHE A 33 -4.97 11.51 0.35
C PHE A 33 -5.92 11.99 1.46
N CYS A 34 -5.41 12.87 2.32
CA CYS A 34 -6.17 13.50 3.41
C CYS A 34 -7.02 12.51 4.22
N SER A 35 -6.42 11.40 4.59
CA SER A 35 -7.06 10.27 5.29
C SER A 35 -6.12 9.72 6.37
N SER A 36 -6.57 8.70 7.08
CA SER A 36 -5.82 8.00 8.13
C SER A 36 -6.05 6.49 8.03
N ALA A 37 -5.38 5.73 8.89
CA ALA A 37 -5.58 4.28 8.99
C ALA A 37 -7.03 3.88 9.30
N GLU A 38 -7.85 4.78 9.81
CA GLU A 38 -9.29 4.57 10.10
C GLU A 38 -10.11 4.28 8.84
N THR A 39 -9.63 4.71 7.66
CA THR A 39 -10.31 4.41 6.39
C THR A 39 -10.54 2.90 6.18
N TRP A 40 -9.76 2.06 6.84
CA TRP A 40 -9.84 0.60 6.76
C TRP A 40 -10.71 -0.06 7.84
N ASP A 41 -11.34 0.73 8.73
CA ASP A 41 -12.12 0.18 9.85
C ASP A 41 -13.34 -0.64 9.37
N ASP A 42 -13.97 -0.24 8.27
CA ASP A 42 -15.08 -0.99 7.67
C ASP A 42 -14.60 -2.14 6.76
N THR A 43 -13.37 -2.09 6.25
CA THR A 43 -12.77 -3.13 5.41
C THR A 43 -12.37 -4.35 6.23
N LEU A 44 -11.68 -4.12 7.35
CA LEU A 44 -11.04 -5.18 8.13
C LEU A 44 -12.00 -6.25 8.64
N PRO A 45 -13.23 -5.91 9.14
CA PRO A 45 -14.21 -6.91 9.56
C PRO A 45 -14.71 -7.80 8.41
N GLN A 46 -14.59 -7.34 7.16
CA GLN A 46 -15.02 -8.07 5.97
C GLN A 46 -13.95 -9.06 5.49
N LEU A 47 -12.70 -8.97 5.98
CA LEU A 47 -11.66 -9.91 5.61
C LEU A 47 -12.08 -11.32 6.07
N SER A 48 -12.49 -12.15 5.10
CA SER A 48 -13.02 -13.50 5.34
C SER A 48 -11.96 -14.48 5.84
N VAL A 49 -10.72 -14.05 5.95
CA VAL A 49 -9.59 -14.90 6.26
C VAL A 49 -9.23 -14.77 7.73
N ARG A 50 -9.82 -15.61 8.57
CA ARG A 50 -9.62 -15.67 10.03
C ARG A 50 -8.15 -15.73 10.47
N ARG A 51 -7.23 -16.15 9.61
CA ARG A 51 -5.80 -16.26 9.90
C ARG A 51 -5.06 -14.92 9.93
N TYR A 52 -5.68 -13.81 9.45
CA TYR A 52 -5.02 -12.52 9.41
C TYR A 52 -5.13 -11.72 10.70
N GLY A 53 -5.93 -12.14 11.67
CA GLY A 53 -6.21 -11.39 12.88
C GLY A 53 -6.95 -10.08 12.59
N TYR A 54 -8.02 -9.81 13.31
CA TYR A 54 -8.84 -8.60 13.13
C TYR A 54 -8.23 -7.36 13.82
N ASP A 55 -7.12 -7.52 14.51
CA ASP A 55 -6.51 -6.47 15.34
C ASP A 55 -5.80 -5.39 14.53
N ALA A 56 -5.38 -5.69 13.31
CA ALA A 56 -4.71 -4.79 12.35
C ALA A 56 -4.08 -3.55 13.02
N PRO A 57 -2.98 -3.72 13.78
CA PRO A 57 -2.37 -2.63 14.53
C PRO A 57 -2.06 -1.42 13.66
N ARG A 58 -2.29 -0.22 14.21
CA ARG A 58 -1.94 1.05 13.58
C ARG A 58 -0.50 1.38 13.91
N LEU A 59 0.34 1.41 12.88
CA LEU A 59 1.76 1.70 12.98
C LEU A 59 2.08 3.07 12.36
N TYR A 60 3.12 3.71 12.83
CA TYR A 60 3.59 5.00 12.31
C TYR A 60 5.09 5.16 12.56
N GLU A 61 5.70 6.14 11.90
CA GLU A 61 7.06 6.58 12.22
C GLU A 61 7.00 7.74 13.22
N ASN A 62 7.59 7.56 14.40
CA ASN A 62 7.64 8.59 15.43
C ASN A 62 8.68 9.68 15.13
N ALA A 63 8.69 10.76 15.94
CA ALA A 63 9.60 11.88 15.77
C ALA A 63 11.10 11.51 15.77
N ASN A 64 11.46 10.34 16.30
CA ASN A 64 12.84 9.82 16.31
C ASN A 64 13.19 8.96 15.08
N GLY A 65 12.30 8.86 14.08
CA GLY A 65 12.52 8.04 12.90
C GLY A 65 12.40 6.53 13.15
N LYS A 66 11.64 6.11 14.16
CA LYS A 66 11.43 4.72 14.51
C LYS A 66 9.96 4.35 14.39
N ALA A 67 9.69 3.10 14.00
CA ALA A 67 8.33 2.58 14.02
C ALA A 67 7.79 2.55 15.46
N ALA A 68 6.53 2.91 15.60
CA ALA A 68 5.76 2.83 16.83
C ALA A 68 4.34 2.37 16.53
N ALA A 69 3.62 1.86 17.51
CA ALA A 69 2.25 1.41 17.38
C ALA A 69 1.31 2.29 18.18
N ARG A 70 0.18 2.68 17.59
CA ARG A 70 -0.93 3.39 18.28
C ARG A 70 -1.89 2.43 18.96
N THR A 71 -1.92 1.18 18.51
CA THR A 71 -2.77 0.11 19.05
C THR A 71 -1.93 -1.12 19.35
N LEU A 72 -2.47 -2.03 20.16
CA LEU A 72 -1.76 -3.22 20.61
C LEU A 72 -1.32 -4.09 19.42
N VAL A 73 -0.04 -4.46 19.40
CA VAL A 73 0.51 -5.47 18.50
C VAL A 73 0.59 -6.79 19.27
N THR A 74 -0.02 -7.84 18.75
CA THR A 74 -0.03 -9.18 19.37
C THR A 74 0.83 -10.14 18.54
N ALA A 75 1.28 -11.23 19.14
CA ALA A 75 2.08 -12.24 18.43
C ALA A 75 1.35 -12.87 17.23
N SER A 76 0.02 -12.78 17.18
CA SER A 76 -0.81 -13.24 16.07
C SER A 76 -1.06 -12.17 14.99
N SER A 77 -0.67 -10.92 15.20
CA SER A 77 -0.89 -9.85 14.21
C SER A 77 -0.21 -10.18 12.89
N ARG A 78 -1.00 -10.20 11.82
CA ARG A 78 -0.54 -10.43 10.43
C ARG A 78 -1.06 -9.37 9.48
N THR A 79 -2.07 -8.62 9.86
CA THR A 79 -2.54 -7.42 9.17
C THR A 79 -2.11 -6.20 9.95
N PHE A 80 -1.71 -5.17 9.24
CA PHE A 80 -1.23 -3.91 9.82
C PHE A 80 -1.79 -2.75 9.02
N ARG A 81 -1.89 -1.58 9.63
CA ARG A 81 -2.26 -0.32 8.98
C ARG A 81 -1.20 0.73 9.27
N ILE A 82 -0.90 1.58 8.32
CA ILE A 82 -0.04 2.73 8.56
C ILE A 82 -0.88 4.00 8.79
N ASP A 83 -0.51 4.81 9.79
CA ASP A 83 -0.84 6.22 9.88
C ASP A 83 0.39 7.01 9.41
N PHE A 84 0.26 7.74 8.31
CA PHE A 84 1.30 8.71 7.96
C PHE A 84 1.30 9.84 8.98
N SER A 85 2.48 10.28 9.35
CA SER A 85 2.69 11.36 10.30
C SER A 85 3.12 12.65 9.60
N ASP A 86 2.88 13.79 10.21
CA ASP A 86 3.54 15.03 9.83
C ASP A 86 5.04 15.02 10.21
N LEU A 87 5.77 16.06 9.83
CA LEU A 87 7.21 16.13 10.11
C LEU A 87 7.53 16.24 11.62
N SER A 88 6.56 16.58 12.46
CA SER A 88 6.68 16.63 13.92
C SER A 88 6.31 15.30 14.60
N GLY A 89 5.71 14.38 13.85
CA GLY A 89 5.17 13.11 14.35
C GLY A 89 3.71 13.21 14.79
N GLY A 90 3.01 14.29 14.42
CA GLY A 90 1.56 14.46 14.61
C GLY A 90 0.75 13.80 13.49
N PHE A 91 -0.57 13.85 13.63
CA PHE A 91 -1.52 13.17 12.73
C PHE A 91 -2.64 14.13 12.27
N ASP A 92 -2.38 15.43 12.28
CA ASP A 92 -3.27 16.40 11.67
C ASP A 92 -3.34 16.16 10.15
N LEU A 93 -4.54 15.97 9.61
CA LEU A 93 -4.72 15.56 8.21
C LEU A 93 -4.17 16.59 7.23
N LEU A 94 -4.32 17.89 7.54
CA LEU A 94 -3.81 18.95 6.69
C LEU A 94 -2.27 19.00 6.72
N ALA A 95 -1.68 18.86 7.90
CA ALA A 95 -0.23 18.79 8.04
C ALA A 95 0.34 17.55 7.34
N VAL A 96 -0.29 16.38 7.48
CA VAL A 96 0.07 15.12 6.78
C VAL A 96 -0.08 15.26 5.27
N ALA A 97 -1.12 15.97 4.77
CA ALA A 97 -1.31 16.22 3.34
C ALA A 97 -0.22 17.16 2.74
N ASN A 98 0.51 17.88 3.59
CA ASN A 98 1.68 18.67 3.22
C ASN A 98 3.02 17.91 3.29
N VAL A 99 3.02 16.64 3.73
CA VAL A 99 4.20 15.77 3.67
C VAL A 99 4.32 15.17 2.27
N PRO A 100 5.43 15.36 1.54
CA PRO A 100 5.61 14.79 0.21
C PRO A 100 5.45 13.27 0.18
N THR A 101 4.89 12.74 -0.90
CA THR A 101 4.70 11.29 -1.09
C THR A 101 6.02 10.53 -1.04
N ALA A 102 7.12 11.13 -1.51
CA ALA A 102 8.46 10.55 -1.37
C ALA A 102 8.85 10.36 0.11
N ARG A 103 8.42 11.24 1.00
CA ARG A 103 8.67 11.13 2.45
C ARG A 103 7.76 10.05 3.09
N LYS A 104 6.50 9.94 2.65
CA LYS A 104 5.60 8.85 3.04
C LYS A 104 6.19 7.48 2.67
N ALA A 105 6.87 7.38 1.55
CA ALA A 105 7.63 6.17 1.17
C ALA A 105 8.75 5.83 2.18
N GLY A 106 9.39 6.84 2.78
CA GLY A 106 10.34 6.65 3.89
C GLY A 106 9.67 6.09 5.14
N GLU A 107 8.49 6.58 5.49
CA GLU A 107 7.70 6.04 6.61
C GLU A 107 7.28 4.59 6.36
N LEU A 108 6.87 4.27 5.14
CA LEU A 108 6.57 2.89 4.75
C LEU A 108 7.77 1.97 4.98
N LYS A 109 8.99 2.39 4.59
CA LYS A 109 10.18 1.60 4.84
C LYS A 109 10.38 1.30 6.33
N VAL A 110 10.27 2.31 7.18
CA VAL A 110 10.42 2.16 8.64
C VAL A 110 9.39 1.18 9.21
N VAL A 111 8.14 1.29 8.77
CA VAL A 111 7.04 0.40 9.21
C VAL A 111 7.22 -1.02 8.67
N ILE A 112 7.60 -1.19 7.40
CA ILE A 112 7.87 -2.51 6.80
C ILE A 112 9.01 -3.22 7.53
N ASP A 113 10.12 -2.53 7.79
CA ASP A 113 11.25 -3.09 8.54
C ASP A 113 10.82 -3.59 9.92
N ALA A 114 9.96 -2.83 10.62
CA ALA A 114 9.42 -3.21 11.93
C ALA A 114 8.48 -4.43 11.84
N ILE A 115 7.59 -4.47 10.85
CA ILE A 115 6.69 -5.62 10.62
C ILE A 115 7.52 -6.88 10.36
N LYS A 116 8.53 -6.81 9.51
CA LYS A 116 9.42 -7.94 9.21
C LYS A 116 10.17 -8.41 10.44
N GLN A 117 10.70 -7.48 11.22
CA GLN A 117 11.39 -7.81 12.49
C GLN A 117 10.45 -8.46 13.48
N PHE A 118 9.22 -7.97 13.60
CA PHE A 118 8.22 -8.47 14.53
C PHE A 118 7.68 -9.85 14.12
N THR A 119 7.37 -10.04 12.83
CA THR A 119 6.74 -11.27 12.32
C THR A 119 7.76 -12.35 11.93
N GLY A 120 9.02 -11.99 11.74
CA GLY A 120 10.05 -12.88 11.16
C GLY A 120 9.87 -13.12 9.65
N ALA A 121 8.89 -12.46 9.00
CA ALA A 121 8.62 -12.63 7.57
C ALA A 121 9.72 -11.96 6.72
N PRO A 122 10.10 -12.55 5.57
CA PRO A 122 11.10 -11.97 4.67
C PRO A 122 10.55 -10.76 3.89
N ALA A 123 9.24 -10.72 3.67
CA ALA A 123 8.56 -9.72 2.86
C ALA A 123 7.16 -9.43 3.38
N VAL A 124 6.52 -8.39 2.85
CA VAL A 124 5.14 -7.99 3.13
C VAL A 124 4.31 -7.94 1.83
N ILE A 125 3.00 -8.01 1.96
CA ILE A 125 2.05 -7.62 0.91
C ILE A 125 1.56 -6.21 1.23
N LEU A 126 1.57 -5.32 0.26
CA LEU A 126 1.06 -3.96 0.39
C LEU A 126 -0.32 -3.85 -0.27
N VAL A 127 -1.28 -3.24 0.43
CA VAL A 127 -2.59 -2.88 -0.12
C VAL A 127 -2.74 -1.38 0.00
N GLY A 128 -2.65 -0.68 -1.12
CA GLY A 128 -2.66 0.79 -1.16
C GLY A 128 -3.90 1.34 -1.85
N HIS A 129 -4.67 2.18 -1.16
CA HIS A 129 -5.76 2.92 -1.75
C HIS A 129 -5.28 4.30 -2.23
N SER A 130 -5.64 4.69 -3.45
CA SER A 130 -5.40 6.04 -3.96
C SER A 130 -3.92 6.47 -3.85
N LEU A 131 -3.62 7.61 -3.18
CA LEU A 131 -2.26 8.09 -2.89
C LEU A 131 -1.40 7.04 -2.18
N GLY A 132 -2.00 6.16 -1.37
CA GLY A 132 -1.29 5.07 -0.69
C GLY A 132 -0.58 4.12 -1.67
N GLY A 133 -1.19 3.84 -2.82
CA GLY A 133 -0.54 3.09 -3.90
C GLY A 133 0.66 3.83 -4.51
N LEU A 134 0.59 5.17 -4.63
CA LEU A 134 1.73 5.98 -5.09
C LEU A 134 2.86 6.01 -4.07
N ALA A 135 2.56 6.08 -2.78
CA ALA A 135 3.55 6.01 -1.71
C ALA A 135 4.29 4.64 -1.73
N ALA A 136 3.54 3.54 -1.90
CA ALA A 136 4.10 2.20 -2.06
C ALA A 136 4.99 2.11 -3.31
N ARG A 137 4.54 2.61 -4.46
CA ARG A 137 5.34 2.70 -5.68
C ARG A 137 6.62 3.52 -5.48
N SER A 138 6.52 4.66 -4.80
CA SER A 138 7.65 5.54 -4.50
C SER A 138 8.72 4.81 -3.67
N TYR A 139 8.32 4.01 -2.68
CA TYR A 139 9.20 3.11 -1.94
C TYR A 139 9.87 2.08 -2.86
N MET A 140 9.06 1.30 -3.58
CA MET A 140 9.53 0.18 -4.40
C MET A 140 10.40 0.63 -5.59
N GLN A 141 10.09 1.77 -6.19
CA GLN A 141 10.84 2.31 -7.34
C GLN A 141 12.00 3.23 -6.92
N GLY A 142 12.29 3.36 -5.61
CA GLY A 142 13.45 4.09 -5.09
C GLY A 142 13.40 5.59 -5.32
N THR A 143 12.20 6.21 -5.29
CA THR A 143 12.03 7.67 -5.31
C THR A 143 11.75 8.24 -3.93
N GLY A 144 11.68 7.39 -2.89
CA GLY A 144 11.42 7.79 -1.52
C GLY A 144 12.64 8.41 -0.82
N CYS A 145 12.38 9.13 0.26
CA CYS A 145 13.40 9.69 1.12
C CYS A 145 13.03 9.58 2.61
N ASP A 146 14.04 9.62 3.48
CA ASP A 146 13.84 9.64 4.92
C ASP A 146 13.43 11.03 5.46
N ARG A 147 13.31 11.16 6.79
CA ARG A 147 12.95 12.44 7.46
C ARG A 147 13.92 13.59 7.19
N LYS A 148 15.14 13.29 6.77
CA LYS A 148 16.17 14.29 6.44
C LYS A 148 16.25 14.59 4.95
N GLY A 149 15.37 14.00 4.16
CA GLY A 149 15.38 14.11 2.70
C GLY A 149 16.45 13.24 2.03
N ILE A 150 17.09 12.31 2.76
CA ILE A 150 18.09 11.40 2.20
C ILE A 150 17.36 10.29 1.43
N PRO A 151 17.74 10.03 0.16
CA PRO A 151 17.15 8.95 -0.61
C PRO A 151 17.23 7.60 0.11
N ILE A 152 16.13 6.86 0.10
CA ILE A 152 16.08 5.49 0.63
C ILE A 152 16.22 4.47 -0.49
N SER A 153 16.79 3.31 -0.17
CA SER A 153 16.84 2.18 -1.09
C SER A 153 15.66 1.24 -0.85
N TYR A 154 15.12 0.67 -1.94
CA TYR A 154 14.12 -0.40 -1.87
C TYR A 154 14.75 -1.66 -1.25
N GLY A 155 14.09 -2.21 -0.23
CA GLY A 155 14.57 -3.39 0.52
C GLY A 155 14.39 -4.73 -0.20
N ARG A 156 13.71 -4.76 -1.35
CA ARG A 156 13.25 -6.00 -2.05
C ARG A 156 12.43 -6.91 -1.14
N ASP A 157 11.60 -6.30 -0.33
CA ASP A 157 10.86 -6.89 0.77
C ASP A 157 9.35 -6.71 0.62
N VAL A 158 8.90 -6.46 -0.59
CA VAL A 158 7.48 -6.46 -0.99
C VAL A 158 7.27 -7.61 -1.96
N ALA A 159 6.47 -8.58 -1.57
CA ALA A 159 6.10 -9.71 -2.41
C ALA A 159 5.08 -9.29 -3.47
N ALA A 160 4.11 -8.47 -3.09
CA ALA A 160 3.11 -7.92 -3.99
C ALA A 160 2.64 -6.54 -3.56
N LEU A 161 2.27 -5.72 -4.53
CA LEU A 161 1.53 -4.46 -4.35
C LEU A 161 0.15 -4.58 -4.99
N ILE A 162 -0.89 -4.46 -4.18
CA ILE A 162 -2.28 -4.37 -4.62
C ILE A 162 -2.69 -2.90 -4.53
N MET A 163 -2.96 -2.29 -5.66
CA MET A 163 -3.37 -0.89 -5.78
C MET A 163 -4.88 -0.82 -6.03
N ILE A 164 -5.60 -0.07 -5.20
CA ILE A 164 -7.03 0.17 -5.36
C ILE A 164 -7.19 1.63 -5.79
N ASP A 165 -7.70 1.84 -7.00
CA ASP A 165 -7.99 3.16 -7.59
C ASP A 165 -6.82 4.16 -7.46
N THR A 166 -5.58 3.67 -7.62
CA THR A 166 -4.37 4.48 -7.52
C THR A 166 -4.21 5.37 -8.75
N PRO A 167 -4.03 6.69 -8.59
CA PRO A 167 -3.88 7.62 -9.71
C PRO A 167 -2.47 7.57 -10.32
N ASN A 168 -2.14 6.49 -11.03
CA ASN A 168 -0.80 6.25 -11.60
C ASN A 168 -0.38 7.30 -12.63
N GLN A 169 -1.37 7.94 -13.29
CA GLN A 169 -1.15 9.05 -14.23
C GLN A 169 -1.72 10.37 -13.69
N GLY A 170 -2.08 10.38 -12.39
CA GLY A 170 -2.63 11.54 -11.71
C GLY A 170 -4.15 11.60 -11.73
N SER A 171 -4.66 12.63 -11.07
CA SER A 171 -6.06 12.96 -10.94
C SER A 171 -6.24 14.47 -10.95
N ARG A 172 -7.38 14.91 -11.44
CA ARG A 172 -7.81 16.33 -11.32
C ARG A 172 -8.65 16.54 -10.06
N LEU A 173 -8.21 15.97 -8.94
CA LEU A 173 -8.92 16.01 -7.67
C LEU A 173 -9.30 17.44 -7.23
N ALA A 174 -8.45 18.43 -7.53
CA ALA A 174 -8.74 19.85 -7.26
C ALA A 174 -10.03 20.38 -7.92
N TYR A 175 -10.53 19.69 -8.94
CA TYR A 175 -11.77 20.06 -9.65
C TYR A 175 -12.98 19.20 -9.27
N VAL A 176 -12.80 18.23 -8.35
CA VAL A 176 -13.89 17.38 -7.87
C VAL A 176 -14.51 18.03 -6.63
N SER A 177 -15.79 18.39 -6.72
CA SER A 177 -16.56 18.91 -5.58
C SER A 177 -17.17 17.77 -4.75
N GLY A 178 -17.36 18.00 -3.45
CA GLY A 178 -18.12 17.09 -2.60
C GLY A 178 -17.29 16.11 -1.75
N PHE A 179 -16.05 16.45 -1.42
CA PHE A 179 -15.19 15.70 -0.51
C PHE A 179 -15.27 16.25 0.93
N PRO A 180 -16.18 15.77 1.79
CA PRO A 180 -16.48 16.45 3.06
C PRO A 180 -15.29 16.54 4.04
N LYS A 181 -14.47 15.49 4.12
CA LYS A 181 -13.28 15.48 5.01
C LYS A 181 -12.01 15.92 4.33
N GLN A 182 -11.95 15.86 3.01
CA GLN A 182 -10.81 16.21 2.19
C GLN A 182 -10.84 17.66 1.71
N ASP A 183 -11.96 18.36 1.88
CA ASP A 183 -12.13 19.75 1.41
C ASP A 183 -11.06 20.69 1.96
N GLU A 184 -10.70 20.54 3.25
CA GLU A 184 -9.63 21.35 3.85
C GLU A 184 -8.29 21.16 3.15
N CYS A 185 -7.93 19.91 2.82
CA CYS A 185 -6.69 19.60 2.12
C CYS A 185 -6.69 20.10 0.67
N ILE A 186 -7.87 20.12 0.02
CA ILE A 186 -8.04 20.62 -1.35
C ILE A 186 -7.95 22.16 -1.34
N LEU A 187 -8.71 22.81 -0.46
CA LEU A 187 -8.74 24.27 -0.37
C LEU A 187 -7.39 24.87 0.04
N ALA A 188 -6.60 24.14 0.84
CA ALA A 188 -5.27 24.56 1.27
C ALA A 188 -4.18 24.38 0.21
N ASP A 189 -4.49 23.86 -0.98
CA ASP A 189 -3.51 23.58 -2.05
C ASP A 189 -2.27 22.83 -1.52
N THR A 190 -2.51 21.68 -0.90
CA THR A 190 -1.48 20.91 -0.21
C THR A 190 -0.45 20.29 -1.17
N VAL A 191 0.70 19.89 -0.63
CA VAL A 191 1.78 19.23 -1.40
C VAL A 191 1.25 18.00 -2.12
N ASN A 192 0.50 17.14 -1.43
CA ASN A 192 -0.01 15.91 -2.06
C ASN A 192 -1.05 16.20 -3.15
N LEU A 193 -1.87 17.25 -3.00
CA LEU A 193 -2.79 17.65 -4.07
C LEU A 193 -2.03 18.03 -5.34
N ARG A 194 -0.96 18.83 -5.21
CA ARG A 194 -0.09 19.20 -6.35
C ARG A 194 0.67 18.01 -6.94
N GLU A 195 1.07 17.04 -6.09
CA GLU A 195 1.70 15.79 -6.55
C GLU A 195 0.75 14.91 -7.37
N LEU A 196 -0.57 14.96 -7.08
CA LEU A 196 -1.60 14.22 -7.81
C LEU A 196 -1.93 14.84 -9.18
N GLU A 197 -1.51 16.08 -9.46
CA GLU A 197 -1.71 16.68 -10.79
C GLU A 197 -1.03 15.82 -11.88
N PRO A 198 -1.71 15.52 -13.02
CA PRO A 198 -1.16 14.64 -14.08
C PRO A 198 0.19 15.10 -14.63
N THR A 199 0.49 16.39 -14.57
CA THR A 199 1.74 16.98 -15.04
C THR A 199 2.75 17.23 -13.93
N SER A 200 2.52 16.73 -12.72
CA SER A 200 3.40 16.95 -11.57
C SER A 200 4.82 16.42 -11.80
N GLY A 201 5.79 17.07 -11.18
CA GLY A 201 7.18 16.60 -11.19
C GLY A 201 7.33 15.24 -10.50
N PHE A 202 6.52 15.00 -9.45
CA PHE A 202 6.49 13.75 -8.71
C PHE A 202 6.08 12.57 -9.62
N LEU A 203 4.93 12.65 -10.29
CA LEU A 203 4.46 11.57 -11.17
C LEU A 203 5.40 11.33 -12.35
N ARG A 204 5.94 12.41 -12.96
CA ARG A 204 6.93 12.27 -14.03
C ARG A 204 8.19 11.53 -13.55
N ALA A 205 8.69 11.85 -12.36
CA ALA A 205 9.85 11.18 -11.79
C ALA A 205 9.55 9.71 -11.47
N LEU A 206 8.43 9.43 -10.82
CA LEU A 206 7.98 8.08 -10.47
C LEU A 206 7.78 7.21 -11.72
N ASN A 207 7.06 7.72 -12.73
CA ASN A 207 6.72 6.98 -13.94
C ASN A 207 7.92 6.75 -14.89
N ARG A 208 9.05 7.43 -14.66
CA ARG A 208 10.32 7.16 -15.35
C ARG A 208 11.16 6.07 -14.71
N ARG A 209 10.88 5.67 -13.48
CA ARG A 209 11.62 4.62 -12.79
C ARG A 209 11.19 3.24 -13.28
N ALA A 210 12.13 2.29 -13.31
CA ALA A 210 11.82 0.91 -13.61
C ALA A 210 11.00 0.28 -12.48
N TRP A 211 10.16 -0.69 -12.82
CA TRP A 211 9.53 -1.56 -11.85
C TRP A 211 10.58 -2.52 -11.27
N PRO A 212 10.60 -2.77 -9.95
CA PRO A 212 11.51 -3.74 -9.37
C PRO A 212 11.15 -5.15 -9.85
N ALA A 213 12.16 -5.91 -10.25
CA ALA A 213 11.98 -7.30 -10.64
C ALA A 213 11.41 -8.14 -9.47
N MET A 214 10.61 -9.14 -9.78
CA MET A 214 10.06 -10.14 -8.85
C MET A 214 8.94 -9.65 -7.90
N ALA A 215 8.53 -8.39 -7.94
CA ALA A 215 7.39 -7.93 -7.16
C ALA A 215 6.13 -7.97 -8.03
N ALA A 216 5.14 -8.77 -7.63
CA ALA A 216 3.83 -8.78 -8.29
C ALA A 216 3.12 -7.43 -8.10
N VAL A 217 2.32 -7.03 -9.09
CA VAL A 217 1.48 -5.84 -9.00
C VAL A 217 0.08 -6.11 -9.52
N HIS A 218 -0.90 -5.69 -8.74
CA HIS A 218 -2.31 -5.81 -9.06
C HIS A 218 -2.95 -4.42 -9.06
N SER A 219 -3.53 -4.03 -10.19
CA SER A 219 -4.34 -2.80 -10.29
C SER A 219 -5.81 -3.18 -10.21
N ILE A 220 -6.47 -2.84 -9.12
CA ILE A 220 -7.92 -2.88 -8.99
C ILE A 220 -8.44 -1.54 -9.49
N ILE A 221 -9.22 -1.60 -10.56
CA ILE A 221 -9.68 -0.47 -11.36
C ILE A 221 -11.19 -0.41 -11.21
N SER A 222 -11.71 0.70 -10.76
CA SER A 222 -13.14 0.86 -10.49
C SER A 222 -13.74 2.02 -11.27
N SER A 223 -15.01 1.86 -11.67
CA SER A 223 -15.79 2.92 -12.27
C SER A 223 -17.26 2.86 -11.84
N ASN A 224 -17.92 3.99 -11.87
CA ASN A 224 -19.37 4.01 -11.83
C ASN A 224 -19.96 3.52 -13.16
N ALA A 225 -21.10 2.85 -13.10
CA ALA A 225 -21.82 2.39 -14.28
C ALA A 225 -22.04 3.52 -15.30
N GLY A 226 -21.64 3.25 -16.54
CA GLY A 226 -21.74 4.21 -17.63
C GLY A 226 -20.68 5.31 -17.65
N THR A 227 -19.62 5.20 -16.84
CA THR A 227 -18.49 6.14 -16.82
C THR A 227 -17.16 5.41 -16.95
N ASP A 228 -16.08 6.15 -17.14
CA ASP A 228 -14.68 5.68 -17.13
C ASP A 228 -13.93 6.17 -15.88
N SER A 229 -14.64 6.41 -14.77
CA SER A 229 -14.07 7.01 -13.56
C SER A 229 -14.80 6.51 -12.31
N ASP A 230 -14.09 6.53 -11.18
CA ASP A 230 -14.62 6.39 -9.82
C ASP A 230 -15.08 7.73 -9.22
N ASP A 231 -15.32 8.74 -10.04
CA ASP A 231 -15.59 10.16 -9.77
C ASP A 231 -14.34 11.02 -9.47
N VAL A 232 -13.18 10.43 -9.25
CA VAL A 232 -11.92 11.12 -8.88
C VAL A 232 -10.79 10.77 -9.83
N VAL A 233 -10.65 9.49 -10.15
CA VAL A 233 -9.56 8.95 -10.97
C VAL A 233 -10.15 8.20 -12.16
N ASN A 234 -9.72 8.56 -13.37
CA ASN A 234 -10.12 7.82 -14.57
C ASN A 234 -9.51 6.41 -14.57
N THR A 235 -10.24 5.44 -15.10
CA THR A 235 -9.81 4.03 -15.17
C THR A 235 -8.44 3.86 -15.84
N THR A 236 -8.13 4.66 -16.87
CA THR A 236 -6.81 4.66 -17.51
C THR A 236 -5.70 5.08 -16.55
N SER A 237 -5.97 6.03 -15.63
CA SER A 237 -4.99 6.44 -14.63
C SER A 237 -4.85 5.41 -13.49
N GLN A 238 -5.91 4.68 -13.18
CA GLN A 238 -5.88 3.60 -12.18
C GLN A 238 -5.06 2.40 -12.67
N ASP A 239 -5.03 2.15 -13.97
CA ASP A 239 -4.31 1.06 -14.60
C ASP A 239 -2.81 1.37 -14.74
N LEU A 240 -1.96 0.71 -13.95
CA LEU A 240 -0.52 0.87 -14.07
C LEU A 240 -0.01 0.44 -15.45
N THR A 241 -0.60 -0.60 -16.04
CA THR A 241 -0.17 -1.14 -17.35
C THR A 241 -0.54 -0.23 -18.52
N ALA A 242 -1.43 0.75 -18.32
CA ALA A 242 -1.72 1.78 -19.32
C ALA A 242 -0.53 2.73 -19.55
N LEU A 243 0.45 2.76 -18.64
CA LEU A 243 1.74 3.40 -18.88
C LEU A 243 2.61 2.43 -19.70
N GLU A 244 2.99 2.83 -20.92
CA GLU A 244 3.77 2.01 -21.88
C GLU A 244 4.95 1.30 -21.23
N ARG A 245 5.66 1.99 -20.35
CA ARG A 245 6.82 1.45 -19.62
C ARG A 245 6.49 0.23 -18.76
N PHE A 246 5.27 0.12 -18.28
CA PHE A 246 4.82 -0.95 -17.37
C PHE A 246 3.92 -1.98 -18.06
N ALA A 247 3.59 -1.77 -19.33
CA ALA A 247 2.74 -2.69 -20.10
C ALA A 247 3.30 -4.11 -20.22
N ALA A 248 4.63 -4.26 -20.09
CA ALA A 248 5.33 -5.55 -20.22
C ALA A 248 5.81 -6.13 -18.88
N ILE A 249 5.29 -5.67 -17.73
CA ILE A 249 5.59 -6.31 -16.43
C ILE A 249 4.91 -7.68 -16.41
N PRO A 250 5.65 -8.81 -16.34
CA PRO A 250 5.05 -10.14 -16.46
C PRO A 250 4.05 -10.46 -15.36
N GLU A 251 4.30 -9.96 -14.15
CA GLU A 251 3.47 -10.18 -12.95
C GLU A 251 2.40 -9.10 -12.74
N ALA A 252 2.21 -8.19 -13.73
CA ALA A 252 1.17 -7.17 -13.64
C ALA A 252 -0.21 -7.74 -14.00
N GLN A 253 -1.17 -7.58 -13.11
CA GLN A 253 -2.55 -8.00 -13.30
C GLN A 253 -3.50 -6.81 -13.14
N ARG A 254 -4.58 -6.85 -13.92
CA ARG A 254 -5.65 -5.85 -13.93
C ARG A 254 -6.95 -6.51 -13.52
N TRP A 255 -7.68 -5.83 -12.63
CA TRP A 255 -8.99 -6.26 -12.16
C TRP A 255 -9.97 -5.09 -12.31
N VAL A 256 -10.94 -5.23 -13.19
CA VAL A 256 -11.89 -4.15 -13.50
C VAL A 256 -13.22 -4.44 -12.84
N GLN A 257 -13.73 -3.47 -12.08
CA GLN A 257 -15.02 -3.52 -11.40
C GLN A 257 -15.87 -2.31 -11.79
N THR A 258 -17.18 -2.52 -11.90
CA THR A 258 -18.15 -1.45 -12.16
C THR A 258 -19.21 -1.48 -11.07
N PHE A 259 -19.50 -0.31 -10.53
CA PHE A 259 -20.43 -0.14 -9.42
C PHE A 259 -21.63 0.74 -9.81
N GLU A 260 -22.78 0.47 -9.22
CA GLU A 260 -23.90 1.38 -9.30
C GLU A 260 -23.56 2.72 -8.64
N ARG A 261 -24.03 3.81 -9.25
CA ARG A 261 -23.75 5.15 -8.79
C ARG A 261 -24.37 5.44 -7.43
N SER A 262 -23.55 5.70 -6.41
CA SER A 262 -23.96 6.05 -5.06
C SER A 262 -22.87 6.87 -4.39
N GLY A 263 -23.04 8.19 -4.32
CA GLY A 263 -22.01 9.09 -3.81
C GLY A 263 -20.73 9.04 -4.63
N ILE A 264 -19.61 9.42 -4.04
CA ILE A 264 -18.27 9.38 -4.67
C ILE A 264 -17.68 7.98 -4.46
N LEU A 265 -17.56 7.20 -5.52
CA LEU A 265 -17.09 5.82 -5.48
C LEU A 265 -15.67 5.73 -4.90
N HIS A 266 -14.78 6.61 -5.31
CA HIS A 266 -13.39 6.64 -4.85
C HIS A 266 -13.24 6.61 -3.32
N LEU A 267 -14.16 7.24 -2.59
CA LEU A 267 -14.09 7.33 -1.12
C LEU A 267 -14.52 6.05 -0.40
N ARG A 268 -15.23 5.13 -1.09
CA ARG A 268 -15.83 3.94 -0.48
C ARG A 268 -15.38 2.63 -1.11
N VAL A 269 -14.80 2.66 -2.31
CA VAL A 269 -14.51 1.46 -3.11
C VAL A 269 -13.70 0.41 -2.36
N HIS A 270 -12.74 0.83 -1.54
CA HIS A 270 -11.90 -0.08 -0.75
C HIS A 270 -12.68 -0.82 0.35
N ASN A 271 -13.89 -0.33 0.71
CA ASN A 271 -14.82 -0.96 1.65
C ASN A 271 -15.95 -1.74 0.96
N GLU A 272 -16.08 -1.67 -0.37
CA GLU A 272 -17.06 -2.43 -1.10
C GLU A 272 -16.78 -3.93 -1.01
N ALA A 273 -17.80 -4.73 -0.68
CA ALA A 273 -17.66 -6.16 -0.49
C ALA A 273 -17.01 -6.88 -1.69
N ALA A 274 -17.33 -6.45 -2.91
CA ALA A 274 -16.72 -6.99 -4.12
C ALA A 274 -15.21 -6.71 -4.17
N THR A 275 -14.77 -5.50 -3.84
CA THR A 275 -13.35 -5.11 -3.82
C THR A 275 -12.62 -5.84 -2.70
N VAL A 276 -13.22 -5.93 -1.50
CA VAL A 276 -12.64 -6.67 -0.36
C VAL A 276 -12.47 -8.15 -0.70
N SER A 277 -13.49 -8.77 -1.29
CA SER A 277 -13.42 -10.17 -1.73
C SER A 277 -12.31 -10.39 -2.76
N LEU A 278 -12.18 -9.46 -3.71
CA LEU A 278 -11.19 -9.54 -4.77
C LEU A 278 -9.76 -9.48 -4.20
N PHE A 279 -9.40 -8.45 -3.44
CA PHE A 279 -8.03 -8.37 -2.94
C PHE A 279 -7.72 -9.44 -1.88
N THR A 280 -8.71 -9.91 -1.13
CA THR A 280 -8.55 -11.06 -0.21
C THR A 280 -8.23 -12.35 -1.01
N GLY A 281 -8.90 -12.56 -2.15
CA GLY A 281 -8.59 -13.65 -3.07
C GLY A 281 -7.15 -13.57 -3.59
N ILE A 282 -6.73 -12.39 -4.06
CA ILE A 282 -5.36 -12.15 -4.53
C ILE A 282 -4.34 -12.48 -3.43
N ILE A 283 -4.57 -12.03 -2.19
CA ILE A 283 -3.68 -12.32 -1.06
C ILE A 283 -3.60 -13.84 -0.81
N SER A 284 -4.74 -14.54 -0.84
CA SER A 284 -4.78 -15.98 -0.64
C SER A 284 -4.02 -16.76 -1.72
N ASP A 285 -4.11 -16.32 -2.99
CA ASP A 285 -3.38 -16.94 -4.11
C ASP A 285 -1.86 -16.75 -3.97
N LEU A 286 -1.43 -15.57 -3.51
CA LEU A 286 -0.01 -15.27 -3.25
C LEU A 286 0.58 -16.12 -2.12
N GLU A 287 -0.24 -16.56 -1.17
CA GLU A 287 0.19 -17.43 -0.07
C GLU A 287 0.18 -18.90 -0.41
N GLY A 288 -0.58 -19.29 -1.44
CA GLY A 288 -0.68 -20.67 -1.93
C GLY A 288 0.45 -21.10 -2.88
N GLN A 289 1.27 -20.14 -3.32
CA GLN A 289 2.44 -20.35 -4.18
C GLN A 289 3.71 -20.57 -3.32
#